data_7a3cbcba1f274314a4c8425771b0d0b2
#
_entry.id   7a3cbcba1f274314a4c8425771b0d0b2
#
_cell.length_a   1.000
_cell.length_b   1.000
_cell.length_c   1.000
_cell.angle_alpha   90.00
_cell.angle_beta   90.00
_cell.angle_gamma   90.00
#
_symmetry.space_group_name_H-M   'P 1'
#
loop_
_entity.id
_entity.type
_entity.pdbx_description
1 polymer ?
#
loop_
_entity_poly.entity_id
_entity_poly.type
_entity_poly.pdbx_seq_one_letter_code
_entity_poly.pdbx_strand_id
1 'polypeptide(L)'
;MTSDSRRSLRLLISLTLFLASCESQTQRGTVFAPGHSSELAQKRGLVDVRRVIPGIAVDLRYATASNVTGHAIYPPHMPCLLRSETAEKLKQAQAILHAQGYGLRIWDAYRPPEAQEALHKSGGSTGMFLSPNAGWSRHCGGIAVDLTLVDVQGREQRMPTAFDQDLTHASRNYHGSDPVVRQNVQRLQAAMKQAGFAQLESEWWHFDDATYIDNPQPIIYGWQIAIPFMPPP
;
A
#
# COMPACT_ATOMS: atom_id res chain seq x y z
N MET A 1 29.38 -40.07 -88.98
CA MET A 1 28.56 -41.09 -88.34
C MET A 1 28.99 -41.13 -86.85
N THR A 2 28.64 -40.17 -86.05
CA THR A 2 28.94 -40.17 -84.64
C THR A 2 27.83 -39.37 -83.91
N SER A 3 27.05 -40.05 -83.11
CA SER A 3 25.99 -39.47 -82.27
C SER A 3 26.58 -38.88 -81.00
N ASP A 4 26.37 -37.61 -80.83
CA ASP A 4 26.78 -36.87 -79.63
C ASP A 4 25.64 -36.87 -78.67
N SER A 5 25.85 -37.48 -77.48
CA SER A 5 24.90 -37.65 -76.44
C SER A 5 25.20 -36.59 -75.33
N ARG A 6 24.50 -35.46 -75.40
CA ARG A 6 24.60 -34.41 -74.28
C ARG A 6 23.68 -34.79 -73.12
N ARG A 7 24.28 -35.21 -72.01
CA ARG A 7 23.62 -35.38 -70.70
C ARG A 7 23.43 -34.05 -70.07
N SER A 8 22.20 -33.59 -70.00
CA SER A 8 21.84 -32.41 -69.20
C SER A 8 21.77 -32.75 -67.71
N LEU A 9 22.67 -32.21 -66.94
CA LEU A 9 22.68 -32.28 -65.46
C LEU A 9 21.68 -31.27 -64.93
N ARG A 10 20.53 -31.72 -64.44
CA ARG A 10 19.55 -30.87 -63.75
C ARG A 10 20.03 -30.70 -62.31
N LEU A 11 20.47 -29.48 -61.96
CA LEU A 11 20.79 -29.08 -60.63
C LEU A 11 19.47 -28.79 -59.88
N LEU A 12 19.09 -29.67 -58.92
CA LEU A 12 17.98 -29.44 -57.99
C LEU A 12 18.47 -28.49 -56.87
N ILE A 13 18.07 -27.24 -56.96
CA ILE A 13 18.25 -26.29 -55.86
C ILE A 13 17.11 -26.55 -54.87
N SER A 14 17.45 -27.19 -53.74
CA SER A 14 16.52 -27.35 -52.61
C SER A 14 16.47 -26.02 -51.83
N LEU A 15 15.38 -25.30 -52.01
CA LEU A 15 15.12 -24.07 -51.27
C LEU A 15 14.53 -24.43 -49.90
N THR A 16 15.36 -24.57 -48.90
CA THR A 16 14.95 -24.69 -47.49
C THR A 16 14.45 -23.34 -46.98
N LEU A 17 13.13 -23.15 -46.90
CA LEU A 17 12.51 -22.04 -46.18
C LEU A 17 12.75 -22.24 -44.69
N PHE A 18 13.64 -21.43 -44.10
CA PHE A 18 13.68 -21.23 -42.68
C PHE A 18 12.47 -20.33 -42.28
N LEU A 19 11.41 -20.95 -41.81
CA LEU A 19 10.37 -20.25 -41.07
C LEU A 19 10.94 -19.87 -39.72
N ALA A 20 11.43 -18.64 -39.59
CA ALA A 20 11.72 -18.05 -38.29
C ALA A 20 10.39 -17.86 -37.55
N SER A 21 10.04 -18.80 -36.67
CA SER A 21 9.00 -18.62 -35.69
C SER A 21 9.41 -17.48 -34.77
N CYS A 22 8.85 -16.30 -35.00
CA CYS A 22 8.88 -15.21 -34.03
C CYS A 22 7.96 -15.60 -32.86
N GLU A 23 8.49 -16.40 -31.93
CA GLU A 23 7.83 -16.57 -30.63
C GLU A 23 7.86 -15.23 -29.91
N SER A 24 6.74 -14.53 -29.96
CA SER A 24 6.49 -13.41 -29.04
C SER A 24 6.53 -13.98 -27.64
N GLN A 25 7.67 -13.77 -26.93
CA GLN A 25 7.74 -13.95 -25.49
C GLN A 25 6.82 -12.92 -24.86
N THR A 26 5.55 -13.27 -24.75
CA THR A 26 4.64 -12.64 -23.81
C THR A 26 5.27 -12.86 -22.43
N GLN A 27 5.88 -11.83 -21.85
CA GLN A 27 6.27 -11.83 -20.44
C GLN A 27 5.00 -12.11 -19.64
N ARG A 28 4.79 -13.37 -19.30
CA ARG A 28 3.79 -13.74 -18.27
C ARG A 28 4.28 -13.10 -17.00
N GLY A 29 3.66 -11.97 -16.62
CA GLY A 29 3.83 -11.40 -15.30
C GLY A 29 3.63 -12.53 -14.29
N THR A 30 4.65 -12.83 -13.51
CA THR A 30 4.61 -13.86 -12.48
C THR A 30 3.58 -13.41 -11.46
N VAL A 31 2.36 -13.92 -11.53
CA VAL A 31 1.34 -13.72 -10.50
C VAL A 31 1.83 -14.51 -9.29
N PHE A 32 2.47 -13.80 -8.35
CA PHE A 32 2.90 -14.41 -7.10
C PHE A 32 1.66 -14.88 -6.32
N ALA A 33 1.68 -16.13 -5.88
CA ALA A 33 0.62 -16.63 -5.01
C ALA A 33 0.55 -15.76 -3.72
N PRO A 34 -0.65 -15.42 -3.22
CA PRO A 34 -0.81 -14.54 -2.04
C PRO A 34 -0.01 -14.97 -0.80
N GLY A 35 0.26 -16.27 -0.63
CA GLY A 35 1.09 -16.81 0.45
C GLY A 35 2.57 -16.44 0.37
N HIS A 36 3.13 -16.30 -0.82
CA HIS A 36 4.55 -16.02 -1.01
C HIS A 36 4.94 -14.61 -0.56
N SER A 37 4.12 -13.62 -0.87
CA SER A 37 4.34 -12.23 -0.42
C SER A 37 4.31 -12.12 1.11
N SER A 38 3.43 -12.87 1.79
CA SER A 38 3.37 -12.91 3.26
C SER A 38 4.63 -13.47 3.90
N GLU A 39 5.24 -14.52 3.34
CA GLU A 39 6.48 -15.11 3.86
C GLU A 39 7.67 -14.16 3.69
N LEU A 40 7.80 -13.52 2.53
CA LEU A 40 8.84 -12.54 2.28
C LEU A 40 8.69 -11.30 3.15
N ALA A 41 7.46 -10.83 3.35
CA ALA A 41 7.16 -9.74 4.28
C ALA A 41 7.60 -10.09 5.71
N GLN A 42 7.29 -11.30 6.18
CA GLN A 42 7.68 -11.76 7.51
C GLN A 42 9.20 -11.81 7.69
N LYS A 43 9.96 -12.24 6.68
CA LYS A 43 11.44 -12.20 6.69
C LYS A 43 11.99 -10.78 6.80
N ARG A 44 11.20 -9.77 6.45
CA ARG A 44 11.52 -8.33 6.58
C ARG A 44 10.94 -7.69 7.85
N GLY A 45 10.35 -8.51 8.75
CA GLY A 45 9.75 -8.04 10.00
C GLY A 45 8.36 -7.40 9.84
N LEU A 46 7.71 -7.56 8.68
CA LEU A 46 6.33 -7.15 8.44
C LEU A 46 5.37 -8.32 8.68
N VAL A 47 4.23 -8.03 9.28
CA VAL A 47 3.14 -8.99 9.52
C VAL A 47 1.84 -8.49 8.93
N ASP A 48 0.98 -9.39 8.47
CA ASP A 48 -0.38 -9.02 8.08
C ASP A 48 -1.19 -8.69 9.34
N VAL A 49 -1.70 -7.46 9.38
CA VAL A 49 -2.44 -6.92 10.53
C VAL A 49 -3.68 -7.78 10.86
N ARG A 50 -4.34 -8.37 9.87
CA ARG A 50 -5.51 -9.24 10.09
C ARG A 50 -5.15 -10.53 10.83
N ARG A 51 -3.88 -10.98 10.77
CA ARG A 51 -3.41 -12.14 11.55
C ARG A 51 -3.12 -11.78 13.01
N VAL A 52 -2.69 -10.55 13.26
CA VAL A 52 -2.40 -10.05 14.62
C VAL A 52 -3.66 -9.59 15.32
N ILE A 53 -4.58 -8.99 14.57
CA ILE A 53 -5.85 -8.42 15.06
C ILE A 53 -7.01 -9.03 14.27
N PRO A 54 -7.46 -10.25 14.60
CA PRO A 54 -8.60 -10.87 13.93
C PRO A 54 -9.84 -10.00 14.02
N GLY A 55 -10.51 -9.79 12.88
CA GLY A 55 -11.72 -8.99 12.80
C GLY A 55 -11.52 -7.48 12.69
N ILE A 56 -10.29 -6.97 12.65
CA ILE A 56 -10.06 -5.55 12.35
C ILE A 56 -10.55 -5.21 10.94
N ALA A 57 -11.25 -4.10 10.80
CA ALA A 57 -11.69 -3.62 9.49
C ALA A 57 -10.51 -3.05 8.71
N VAL A 58 -10.36 -3.45 7.45
CA VAL A 58 -9.32 -2.95 6.54
C VAL A 58 -9.97 -2.57 5.21
N ASP A 59 -9.75 -1.33 4.81
CA ASP A 59 -10.23 -0.73 3.56
C ASP A 59 -9.09 0.12 2.98
N LEU A 60 -8.08 -0.53 2.38
CA LEU A 60 -6.92 0.16 1.83
C LEU A 60 -7.36 1.09 0.69
N ARG A 61 -7.43 2.39 0.98
CA ARG A 61 -7.97 3.41 0.08
C ARG A 61 -7.20 3.51 -1.23
N TYR A 62 -5.88 3.31 -1.19
CA TYR A 62 -5.05 3.32 -2.40
C TYR A 62 -5.19 2.06 -3.26
N ALA A 63 -5.91 1.03 -2.80
CA ALA A 63 -6.26 -0.13 -3.62
C ALA A 63 -7.50 0.08 -4.51
N THR A 64 -8.16 1.22 -4.41
CA THR A 64 -9.36 1.60 -5.17
C THR A 64 -9.24 3.01 -5.74
N ALA A 65 -10.23 3.46 -6.49
CA ALA A 65 -10.32 4.84 -6.95
C ALA A 65 -10.80 5.83 -5.86
N SER A 66 -11.17 5.34 -4.66
CA SER A 66 -11.65 6.17 -3.54
C SER A 66 -10.51 6.81 -2.76
N ASN A 67 -9.61 7.49 -3.46
CA ASN A 67 -8.49 8.24 -2.92
C ASN A 67 -8.26 9.53 -3.71
N VAL A 68 -7.34 10.38 -3.28
CA VAL A 68 -7.07 11.69 -3.88
C VAL A 68 -6.65 11.65 -5.35
N THR A 69 -6.13 10.53 -5.83
CA THR A 69 -5.68 10.39 -7.23
C THR A 69 -6.80 9.98 -8.19
N GLY A 70 -7.93 9.48 -7.67
CA GLY A 70 -9.06 9.00 -8.45
C GLY A 70 -8.83 7.66 -9.16
N HIS A 71 -7.71 6.97 -8.89
CA HIS A 71 -7.42 5.64 -9.43
C HIS A 71 -6.66 4.78 -8.42
N ALA A 72 -6.63 3.47 -8.65
CA ALA A 72 -5.92 2.55 -7.77
C ALA A 72 -4.40 2.72 -7.95
N ILE A 73 -3.69 2.88 -6.83
CA ILE A 73 -2.22 2.94 -6.74
C ILE A 73 -1.67 1.58 -6.35
N TYR A 74 -2.34 0.89 -5.43
CA TYR A 74 -1.94 -0.44 -5.00
C TYR A 74 -2.37 -1.52 -5.99
N PRO A 75 -1.58 -2.59 -6.14
CA PRO A 75 -2.00 -3.74 -6.92
C PRO A 75 -3.20 -4.44 -6.26
N PRO A 76 -3.98 -5.23 -7.03
CA PRO A 76 -5.03 -6.07 -6.48
C PRO A 76 -4.48 -6.94 -5.33
N HIS A 77 -5.28 -7.11 -4.27
CA HIS A 77 -4.94 -7.95 -3.11
C HIS A 77 -3.70 -7.47 -2.31
N MET A 78 -3.40 -6.17 -2.34
CA MET A 78 -2.39 -5.59 -1.46
C MET A 78 -2.61 -6.03 -0.01
N PRO A 79 -1.64 -6.69 0.65
CA PRO A 79 -1.78 -7.06 2.05
C PRO A 79 -1.67 -5.83 2.96
N CYS A 80 -2.43 -5.80 4.06
CA CYS A 80 -2.31 -4.77 5.08
C CYS A 80 -1.18 -5.16 6.04
N LEU A 81 0.01 -4.59 5.86
CA LEU A 81 1.21 -4.96 6.59
C LEU A 81 1.67 -3.85 7.55
N LEU A 82 2.20 -4.25 8.71
CA LEU A 82 2.93 -3.38 9.63
C LEU A 82 4.14 -4.14 10.20
N ARG A 83 5.10 -3.42 10.79
CA ARG A 83 6.10 -4.05 11.66
C ARG A 83 5.39 -4.80 12.79
N SER A 84 5.98 -5.92 13.21
CA SER A 84 5.39 -6.79 14.22
C SER A 84 5.03 -6.04 15.49
N GLU A 85 5.98 -5.25 16.01
CA GLU A 85 5.80 -4.45 17.23
C GLU A 85 4.74 -3.37 17.05
N THR A 86 4.70 -2.71 15.87
CA THR A 86 3.69 -1.70 15.53
C THR A 86 2.30 -2.33 15.45
N ALA A 87 2.18 -3.54 14.88
CA ALA A 87 0.92 -4.27 14.82
C ALA A 87 0.41 -4.69 16.23
N GLU A 88 1.29 -5.09 17.14
CA GLU A 88 0.92 -5.39 18.52
C GLU A 88 0.45 -4.15 19.28
N LYS A 89 1.06 -2.99 19.06
CA LYS A 89 0.55 -1.71 19.61
C LYS A 89 -0.82 -1.36 19.04
N LEU A 90 -1.03 -1.56 17.74
CA LEU A 90 -2.33 -1.32 17.11
C LEU A 90 -3.41 -2.24 17.69
N LYS A 91 -3.07 -3.48 18.03
CA LYS A 91 -3.95 -4.41 18.74
C LYS A 91 -4.36 -3.89 20.12
N GLN A 92 -3.43 -3.23 20.85
CA GLN A 92 -3.75 -2.58 22.11
C GLN A 92 -4.73 -1.42 21.91
N ALA A 93 -4.51 -0.55 20.91
CA ALA A 93 -5.43 0.53 20.58
C ALA A 93 -6.84 0.00 20.24
N GLN A 94 -6.93 -1.06 19.44
CA GLN A 94 -8.18 -1.74 19.10
C GLN A 94 -8.89 -2.26 20.36
N ALA A 95 -8.17 -2.88 21.29
CA ALA A 95 -8.74 -3.39 22.55
C ALA A 95 -9.28 -2.27 23.45
N ILE A 96 -8.55 -1.14 23.55
CA ILE A 96 -8.99 0.05 24.29
C ILE A 96 -10.30 0.60 23.72
N LEU A 97 -10.43 0.64 22.40
CA LEU A 97 -11.64 1.14 21.73
C LEU A 97 -12.79 0.14 21.83
N HIS A 98 -12.52 -1.15 21.75
CA HIS A 98 -13.55 -2.20 21.92
C HIS A 98 -14.21 -2.15 23.29
N ALA A 99 -13.46 -1.87 24.34
CA ALA A 99 -13.99 -1.68 25.69
C ALA A 99 -14.97 -0.49 25.78
N GLN A 100 -14.96 0.42 24.80
CA GLN A 100 -15.83 1.59 24.71
C GLN A 100 -16.95 1.43 23.66
N GLY A 101 -17.06 0.24 23.00
CA GLY A 101 -18.05 0.01 21.94
C GLY A 101 -17.64 0.53 20.58
N TYR A 102 -16.34 0.71 20.33
CA TYR A 102 -15.78 1.20 19.07
C TYR A 102 -14.70 0.26 18.54
N GLY A 103 -14.21 0.52 17.33
CA GLY A 103 -13.09 -0.17 16.72
C GLY A 103 -12.37 0.72 15.72
N LEU A 104 -11.40 0.14 15.05
CA LEU A 104 -10.58 0.79 14.03
C LEU A 104 -10.90 0.24 12.64
N ARG A 105 -10.83 1.11 11.62
CA ARG A 105 -10.74 0.72 10.22
C ARG A 105 -9.46 1.32 9.63
N ILE A 106 -8.61 0.47 9.08
CA ILE A 106 -7.34 0.87 8.48
C ILE A 106 -7.60 1.29 7.03
N TRP A 107 -7.11 2.47 6.66
CA TRP A 107 -7.14 3.02 5.31
C TRP A 107 -5.80 2.89 4.59
N ASP A 108 -4.68 2.96 5.33
CA ASP A 108 -3.34 2.67 4.85
C ASP A 108 -2.43 2.16 5.97
N ALA A 109 -1.42 1.36 5.59
CA ALA A 109 -0.44 0.81 6.53
C ALA A 109 0.95 0.83 5.88
N TYR A 110 1.61 -0.30 5.66
CA TYR A 110 2.83 -0.32 4.87
C TYR A 110 2.52 0.15 3.43
N ARG A 111 3.20 1.22 3.04
CA ARG A 111 3.13 1.82 1.69
C ARG A 111 4.51 1.68 1.05
N PRO A 112 4.67 0.82 0.04
CA PRO A 112 5.97 0.68 -0.62
C PRO A 112 6.44 1.99 -1.25
N PRO A 113 7.76 2.22 -1.34
CA PRO A 113 8.32 3.40 -2.01
C PRO A 113 7.77 3.64 -3.41
N GLU A 114 7.51 2.60 -4.19
CA GLU A 114 6.93 2.69 -5.54
C GLU A 114 5.53 3.35 -5.51
N ALA A 115 4.72 3.02 -4.52
CA ALA A 115 3.41 3.64 -4.32
C ALA A 115 3.55 5.09 -3.80
N GLN A 116 4.48 5.36 -2.91
CA GLN A 116 4.78 6.71 -2.43
C GLN A 116 5.19 7.63 -3.58
N GLU A 117 6.04 7.15 -4.51
CA GLU A 117 6.41 7.90 -5.71
C GLU A 117 5.20 8.18 -6.62
N ALA A 118 4.34 7.17 -6.82
CA ALA A 118 3.14 7.33 -7.64
C ALA A 118 2.19 8.37 -7.03
N LEU A 119 1.97 8.32 -5.71
CA LEU A 119 1.16 9.30 -4.99
C LEU A 119 1.75 10.71 -5.07
N HIS A 120 3.06 10.87 -4.86
CA HIS A 120 3.73 12.16 -4.99
C HIS A 120 3.58 12.74 -6.40
N LYS A 121 3.74 11.93 -7.45
CA LYS A 121 3.55 12.36 -8.85
C LYS A 121 2.10 12.75 -9.14
N SER A 122 1.14 11.99 -8.64
CA SER A 122 -0.29 12.23 -8.90
C SER A 122 -0.88 13.36 -8.06
N GLY A 123 -0.40 13.52 -6.82
CA GLY A 123 -0.86 14.55 -5.89
C GLY A 123 0.02 15.81 -5.86
N GLY A 124 0.95 15.94 -6.75
CA GLY A 124 2.14 16.77 -6.83
C GLY A 124 2.11 18.20 -6.25
N SER A 125 1.01 18.94 -6.33
CA SER A 125 0.95 20.31 -5.82
C SER A 125 0.30 20.44 -4.43
N THR A 126 -0.26 19.37 -3.87
CA THR A 126 -1.00 19.44 -2.60
C THR A 126 -0.08 19.50 -1.39
N GLY A 127 1.20 19.14 -1.51
CA GLY A 127 2.13 19.04 -0.39
C GLY A 127 1.83 17.87 0.57
N MET A 128 0.78 17.09 0.29
CA MET A 128 0.32 15.98 1.13
C MET A 128 1.32 14.82 1.15
N PHE A 129 1.90 14.50 0.00
CA PHE A 129 2.81 13.36 -0.13
C PHE A 129 4.26 13.81 -0.11
N LEU A 130 5.02 13.31 0.85
CA LEU A 130 6.44 13.58 0.96
C LEU A 130 7.15 13.20 -0.33
N SER A 131 7.96 14.14 -0.87
CA SER A 131 8.81 13.86 -2.02
C SER A 131 9.89 12.83 -1.64
N PRO A 132 10.18 11.85 -2.48
CA PRO A 132 11.28 10.91 -2.27
C PRO A 132 12.63 11.62 -2.06
N ASN A 133 12.81 12.82 -2.66
CA ASN A 133 14.02 13.63 -2.48
C ASN A 133 14.12 14.30 -1.10
N ALA A 134 13.00 14.46 -0.39
CA ALA A 134 12.94 15.01 0.97
C ALA A 134 13.00 13.92 2.05
N GLY A 135 12.98 12.64 1.65
CA GLY A 135 12.96 11.47 2.52
C GLY A 135 11.78 10.55 2.21
N TRP A 136 11.69 9.46 2.95
CA TRP A 136 10.62 8.48 2.80
C TRP A 136 9.59 8.61 3.92
N SER A 137 8.32 8.45 3.56
CA SER A 137 7.25 8.33 4.53
C SER A 137 7.50 7.16 5.49
N ARG A 138 7.12 7.28 6.75
CA ARG A 138 7.20 6.20 7.74
C ARG A 138 6.34 4.99 7.38
N HIS A 139 5.33 5.16 6.55
CA HIS A 139 4.62 4.05 5.93
C HIS A 139 5.55 3.12 5.15
N CYS A 140 6.61 3.65 4.50
CA CYS A 140 7.57 2.83 3.74
C CYS A 140 8.41 1.89 4.63
N GLY A 141 8.49 2.18 5.92
CA GLY A 141 9.10 1.32 6.93
C GLY A 141 8.12 0.37 7.62
N GLY A 142 6.81 0.52 7.36
CA GLY A 142 5.76 -0.24 8.04
C GLY A 142 5.55 0.17 9.51
N ILE A 143 5.84 1.42 9.85
CA ILE A 143 5.78 1.99 11.20
C ILE A 143 4.79 3.15 11.34
N ALA A 144 3.94 3.33 10.33
CA ALA A 144 2.83 4.30 10.34
C ALA A 144 1.55 3.66 9.86
N VAL A 145 0.41 4.21 10.27
CA VAL A 145 -0.92 3.76 9.90
C VAL A 145 -1.87 4.94 9.75
N ASP A 146 -2.68 4.92 8.68
CA ASP A 146 -3.82 5.82 8.49
C ASP A 146 -5.10 5.03 8.78
N LEU A 147 -5.96 5.59 9.63
CA LEU A 147 -7.13 4.87 10.11
C LEU A 147 -8.23 5.80 10.60
N THR A 148 -9.42 5.22 10.80
CA THR A 148 -10.57 5.91 11.37
C THR A 148 -11.25 5.09 12.47
N LEU A 149 -12.14 5.76 13.19
CA LEU A 149 -12.99 5.17 14.22
C LEU A 149 -14.23 4.55 13.59
N VAL A 150 -14.59 3.34 14.00
CA VAL A 150 -15.85 2.67 13.65
C VAL A 150 -16.63 2.26 14.89
N ASP A 151 -17.94 2.07 14.75
CA ASP A 151 -18.77 1.45 15.81
C ASP A 151 -18.68 -0.09 15.75
N VAL A 152 -19.37 -0.76 16.66
CA VAL A 152 -19.41 -2.24 16.74
C VAL A 152 -20.05 -2.91 15.53
N GLN A 153 -20.77 -2.17 14.71
CA GLN A 153 -21.32 -2.64 13.43
C GLN A 153 -20.35 -2.35 12.25
N GLY A 154 -19.18 -1.78 12.52
CA GLY A 154 -18.19 -1.43 11.52
C GLY A 154 -18.54 -0.17 10.71
N ARG A 155 -19.46 0.68 11.17
CA ARG A 155 -19.81 1.95 10.49
C ARG A 155 -18.84 3.03 10.91
N GLU A 156 -18.27 3.74 9.92
CA GLU A 156 -17.37 4.87 10.20
C GLU A 156 -18.07 5.96 11.01
N GLN A 157 -17.37 6.46 12.00
CA GLN A 157 -17.84 7.57 12.81
C GLN A 157 -17.50 8.90 12.14
N ARG A 158 -18.26 9.94 12.49
CA ARG A 158 -18.05 11.30 11.95
C ARG A 158 -16.71 11.84 12.43
N MET A 159 -15.84 12.21 11.49
CA MET A 159 -14.52 12.76 11.70
C MET A 159 -14.37 14.13 11.01
N PRO A 160 -13.29 14.89 11.25
CA PRO A 160 -13.17 16.28 10.75
C PRO A 160 -13.30 16.42 9.25
N THR A 161 -12.66 15.53 8.48
CA THR A 161 -12.65 15.53 7.02
C THR A 161 -12.71 14.09 6.51
N ALA A 162 -12.94 13.91 5.21
CA ALA A 162 -12.67 12.64 4.55
C ALA A 162 -11.14 12.41 4.41
N PHE A 163 -10.74 11.16 4.19
CA PHE A 163 -9.35 10.76 4.00
C PHE A 163 -8.72 11.49 2.81
N ASP A 164 -7.51 12.02 2.98
CA ASP A 164 -6.75 12.78 1.97
C ASP A 164 -7.49 14.01 1.39
N GLN A 165 -8.48 14.52 2.11
CA GLN A 165 -9.25 15.67 1.67
C GLN A 165 -9.19 16.80 2.69
N ASP A 166 -9.31 18.04 2.16
CA ASP A 166 -9.41 19.26 2.96
C ASP A 166 -8.32 19.40 4.04
N LEU A 167 -7.06 19.42 3.61
CA LEU A 167 -5.90 19.52 4.52
C LEU A 167 -5.96 20.75 5.43
N THR A 168 -6.71 21.78 5.05
CA THR A 168 -6.91 22.97 5.89
C THR A 168 -7.65 22.65 7.19
N HIS A 169 -8.55 21.65 7.15
CA HIS A 169 -9.34 21.22 8.30
C HIS A 169 -8.96 19.82 8.83
N ALA A 170 -7.95 19.19 8.22
CA ALA A 170 -7.52 17.83 8.58
C ALA A 170 -6.64 17.77 9.84
N SER A 171 -6.30 18.91 10.44
CA SER A 171 -5.47 18.95 11.66
C SER A 171 -5.98 17.99 12.74
N ARG A 172 -5.05 17.35 13.43
CA ARG A 172 -5.36 16.55 14.63
C ARG A 172 -6.09 17.36 15.71
N ASN A 173 -5.89 18.66 15.73
CA ASN A 173 -6.57 19.59 16.64
C ASN A 173 -7.86 20.07 15.99
N TYR A 174 -8.96 19.38 16.26
CA TYR A 174 -10.25 19.77 15.72
C TYR A 174 -10.76 21.06 16.33
N HIS A 175 -10.90 22.11 15.53
CA HIS A 175 -11.38 23.44 15.94
C HIS A 175 -12.86 23.70 15.54
N GLY A 176 -13.52 22.74 14.90
CA GLY A 176 -14.93 22.87 14.51
C GLY A 176 -15.89 22.84 15.71
N SER A 177 -17.15 23.23 15.44
CA SER A 177 -18.19 23.35 16.46
C SER A 177 -18.93 22.03 16.79
N ASP A 178 -18.76 20.98 15.96
CA ASP A 178 -19.47 19.72 16.14
C ASP A 178 -18.95 18.93 17.36
N PRO A 179 -19.77 18.77 18.42
CA PRO A 179 -19.34 18.07 19.64
C PRO A 179 -19.11 16.57 19.40
N VAL A 180 -19.84 15.94 18.45
CA VAL A 180 -19.68 14.52 18.13
C VAL A 180 -18.34 14.28 17.45
N VAL A 181 -17.98 15.10 16.47
CA VAL A 181 -16.66 15.03 15.81
C VAL A 181 -15.55 15.21 16.83
N ARG A 182 -15.66 16.22 17.69
CA ARG A 182 -14.65 16.48 18.74
C ARG A 182 -14.46 15.27 19.65
N GLN A 183 -15.55 14.66 20.11
CA GLN A 183 -15.50 13.48 20.97
C GLN A 183 -14.87 12.28 20.27
N ASN A 184 -15.19 12.07 18.99
CA ASN A 184 -14.65 10.96 18.21
C ASN A 184 -13.13 11.12 17.99
N VAL A 185 -12.68 12.33 17.63
CA VAL A 185 -11.25 12.65 17.51
C VAL A 185 -10.51 12.39 18.81
N GLN A 186 -11.03 12.92 19.92
CA GLN A 186 -10.42 12.73 21.25
C GLN A 186 -10.34 11.25 21.64
N ARG A 187 -11.38 10.47 21.36
CA ARG A 187 -11.42 9.03 21.64
C ARG A 187 -10.35 8.28 20.84
N LEU A 188 -10.29 8.54 19.54
CA LEU A 188 -9.30 7.92 18.68
C LEU A 188 -7.87 8.26 19.13
N GLN A 189 -7.59 9.53 19.31
CA GLN A 189 -6.27 10.02 19.75
C GLN A 189 -5.84 9.45 21.09
N ALA A 190 -6.75 9.41 22.07
CA ALA A 190 -6.46 8.87 23.40
C ALA A 190 -6.07 7.40 23.34
N ALA A 191 -6.82 6.58 22.58
CA ALA A 191 -6.54 5.16 22.42
C ALA A 191 -5.20 4.93 21.71
N MET A 192 -4.95 5.63 20.61
CA MET A 192 -3.70 5.52 19.86
C MET A 192 -2.49 5.98 20.69
N LYS A 193 -2.60 7.11 21.37
CA LYS A 193 -1.54 7.60 22.28
C LYS A 193 -1.25 6.61 23.40
N GLN A 194 -2.28 6.07 24.04
CA GLN A 194 -2.13 5.08 25.12
C GLN A 194 -1.45 3.79 24.62
N ALA A 195 -1.67 3.42 23.37
CA ALA A 195 -1.02 2.28 22.74
C ALA A 195 0.40 2.57 22.22
N GLY A 196 0.92 3.80 22.38
CA GLY A 196 2.29 4.16 22.03
C GLY A 196 2.47 4.71 20.61
N PHE A 197 1.42 5.30 20.04
CA PHE A 197 1.50 6.04 18.77
C PHE A 197 1.63 7.55 19.01
N ALA A 198 2.37 8.22 18.15
CA ALA A 198 2.40 9.66 18.00
C ALA A 198 1.55 10.07 16.80
N GLN A 199 0.95 11.25 16.89
CA GLN A 199 0.05 11.76 15.86
C GLN A 199 0.70 12.87 15.07
N LEU A 200 0.53 12.86 13.74
CA LEU A 200 0.93 13.96 12.88
C LEU A 200 0.04 15.19 13.11
N GLU A 201 0.63 16.39 13.08
CA GLU A 201 -0.12 17.64 13.34
C GLU A 201 -1.15 17.95 12.26
N SER A 202 -0.80 17.70 11.00
CA SER A 202 -1.59 18.06 9.82
C SER A 202 -2.72 17.08 9.48
N GLU A 203 -2.69 15.85 10.04
CA GLU A 203 -3.57 14.77 9.62
C GLU A 203 -4.15 14.01 10.83
N TRP A 204 -5.46 14.10 11.03
CA TRP A 204 -6.14 13.47 12.17
C TRP A 204 -6.17 11.93 12.08
N TRP A 205 -6.01 11.38 10.88
CA TRP A 205 -6.02 9.93 10.61
C TRP A 205 -4.66 9.26 10.74
N HIS A 206 -3.54 10.03 10.67
CA HIS A 206 -2.18 9.52 10.60
C HIS A 206 -1.53 9.34 11.98
N PHE A 207 -0.98 8.15 12.21
CA PHE A 207 -0.32 7.78 13.45
C PHE A 207 1.00 7.06 13.20
N ASP A 208 2.07 7.59 13.74
CA ASP A 208 3.41 7.00 13.73
C ASP A 208 3.64 6.14 14.98
N ASP A 209 4.32 5.01 14.87
CA ASP A 209 4.84 4.30 16.04
C ASP A 209 5.88 5.15 16.73
N ALA A 210 5.58 5.60 17.95
CA ALA A 210 6.40 6.55 18.71
C ALA A 210 7.82 6.02 19.01
N THR A 211 8.01 4.69 19.04
CA THR A 211 9.34 4.09 19.26
C THR A 211 10.33 4.39 18.14
N TYR A 212 9.82 4.63 16.92
CA TYR A 212 10.64 4.76 15.72
C TYR A 212 10.74 6.19 15.18
N ILE A 213 10.27 7.20 15.94
CA ILE A 213 10.32 8.60 15.50
C ILE A 213 11.76 9.06 15.28
N ASP A 214 12.63 8.79 16.25
CA ASP A 214 14.04 9.22 16.23
C ASP A 214 14.97 8.16 15.63
N ASN A 215 14.49 6.95 15.42
CA ASN A 215 15.23 5.84 14.80
C ASN A 215 14.35 5.09 13.79
N PRO A 216 14.08 5.69 12.62
CA PRO A 216 13.17 5.11 11.65
C PRO A 216 13.67 3.78 11.13
N GLN A 217 12.75 2.84 10.94
CA GLN A 217 13.05 1.54 10.38
C GLN A 217 13.45 1.65 8.89
N PRO A 218 14.31 0.75 8.38
CA PRO A 218 14.63 0.69 6.98
C PRO A 218 13.38 0.60 6.12
N ILE A 219 13.37 1.35 5.02
CA ILE A 219 12.32 1.24 4.00
C ILE A 219 12.38 -0.14 3.33
N ILE A 220 11.23 -0.63 2.90
CA ILE A 220 11.10 -1.91 2.21
C ILE A 220 10.42 -1.64 0.88
N TYR A 221 11.07 -1.99 -0.23
CA TYR A 221 10.47 -1.87 -1.56
C TYR A 221 9.48 -3.02 -1.82
N GLY A 222 8.44 -2.76 -2.60
CA GLY A 222 7.42 -3.75 -2.94
C GLY A 222 8.02 -5.00 -3.58
N TRP A 223 8.99 -4.84 -4.49
CA TRP A 223 9.69 -5.96 -5.14
C TRP A 223 10.44 -6.87 -4.14
N GLN A 224 10.88 -6.35 -3.00
CA GLN A 224 11.59 -7.14 -1.97
C GLN A 224 10.67 -8.15 -1.24
N ILE A 225 9.38 -7.94 -1.34
CA ILE A 225 8.36 -8.80 -0.73
C ILE A 225 7.35 -9.29 -1.77
N ALA A 226 7.76 -9.32 -3.04
CA ALA A 226 6.99 -9.81 -4.19
C ALA A 226 5.60 -9.15 -4.34
N ILE A 227 5.49 -7.87 -4.04
CA ILE A 227 4.31 -7.06 -4.39
C ILE A 227 4.58 -6.43 -5.77
N PRO A 228 3.81 -6.79 -6.81
CA PRO A 228 4.01 -6.26 -8.15
C PRO A 228 3.43 -4.84 -8.23
N PHE A 229 4.28 -3.84 -8.43
CA PHE A 229 3.83 -2.52 -8.83
C PHE A 229 3.88 -2.42 -10.35
N MET A 230 2.76 -2.04 -10.95
CA MET A 230 2.74 -1.62 -12.34
C MET A 230 3.48 -0.29 -12.44
N PRO A 231 4.33 -0.07 -13.47
CA PRO A 231 4.84 1.26 -13.72
C PRO A 231 3.64 2.21 -13.91
N PRO A 232 3.71 3.46 -13.44
CA PRO A 232 2.65 4.43 -13.69
C PRO A 232 2.42 4.55 -15.19
N PRO A 233 1.16 4.74 -15.64
CA PRO A 233 0.82 4.91 -17.04
C PRO A 233 1.49 6.12 -17.67
#